data_d37263c816e6d3d9e8c3d64bd36ec896
#
_entry.id   d37263c816e6d3d9e8c3d64bd36ec896
#
_cell.length_a   1.000
_cell.length_b   1.000
_cell.length_c   1.000
_cell.angle_alpha   90.00
_cell.angle_beta   90.00
_cell.angle_gamma   90.00
#
_symmetry.space_group_name_H-M   'P 1'
#
loop_
_entity.id
_entity.type
_entity.pdbx_description
1 polymer ?
#
loop_
_entity_poly.entity_id
_entity_poly.type
_entity_poly.pdbx_seq_one_letter_code
_entity_poly.pdbx_strand_id
1 'polypeptide(L)'
;MVPCYTPPPTLTRVVSDAILAAMAAQLSQEPPVTVLDEIVKDQLRTDLPELASGDTVKVSAKVVEGTRERIQVFEGTVMRLRGGGITRSITVRRIASGVGVERTFKINSPRIEKIEVVRHGVARRAQLYFLRDRVGKAATLRERRTKA
;
A
#
# COMPACT_ATOMS: atom_id res chain seq x y z
N MET A 1 14.77 9.75 -71.55
CA MET A 1 14.35 10.59 -70.42
C MET A 1 13.23 9.88 -69.67
N VAL A 2 13.50 9.30 -68.52
CA VAL A 2 12.52 8.59 -67.73
C VAL A 2 12.11 9.53 -66.59
N PRO A 3 10.81 9.82 -66.37
CA PRO A 3 10.39 10.69 -65.24
C PRO A 3 10.56 9.97 -63.91
N CYS A 4 11.25 10.61 -62.96
CA CYS A 4 11.35 10.20 -61.59
C CYS A 4 9.97 10.19 -60.92
N TYR A 5 9.50 9.01 -60.54
CA TYR A 5 8.31 8.82 -59.69
C TYR A 5 8.67 9.11 -58.22
N THR A 6 8.16 10.20 -57.68
CA THR A 6 8.20 10.46 -56.22
C THR A 6 6.96 9.85 -55.62
N PRO A 7 7.10 8.88 -54.66
CA PRO A 7 5.94 8.34 -53.99
C PRO A 7 5.32 9.38 -53.02
N PRO A 8 3.99 9.40 -52.88
CA PRO A 8 3.32 10.31 -51.96
C PRO A 8 3.65 9.96 -50.48
N PRO A 9 3.66 10.94 -49.59
CA PRO A 9 3.96 10.69 -48.17
C PRO A 9 2.89 9.76 -47.57
N THR A 10 3.36 8.72 -46.92
CA THR A 10 2.57 7.63 -46.32
C THR A 10 1.64 8.22 -45.24
N LEU A 11 0.35 8.24 -45.51
CA LEU A 11 -0.75 8.67 -44.59
C LEU A 11 -0.84 7.85 -43.30
N THR A 12 -0.11 6.76 -43.20
CA THR A 12 -0.18 5.78 -42.06
C THR A 12 0.45 6.31 -40.78
N ARG A 13 1.35 7.30 -40.85
CA ARG A 13 2.09 7.78 -39.66
C ARG A 13 1.31 8.84 -38.86
N VAL A 14 0.48 9.60 -39.51
CA VAL A 14 -0.29 10.72 -38.87
C VAL A 14 -1.47 10.16 -38.07
N VAL A 15 -2.03 9.03 -38.49
CA VAL A 15 -3.17 8.38 -37.78
C VAL A 15 -2.75 7.74 -36.51
N SER A 16 -1.52 7.21 -36.39
CA SER A 16 -1.03 6.57 -35.16
C SER A 16 -0.74 7.58 -34.04
N ASP A 17 -0.25 8.76 -34.38
CA ASP A 17 0.05 9.81 -33.42
C ASP A 17 -1.23 10.44 -32.84
N ALA A 18 -2.26 10.59 -33.65
CA ALA A 18 -3.57 11.09 -33.21
C ALA A 18 -4.29 10.08 -32.30
N ILE A 19 -4.17 8.78 -32.57
CA ILE A 19 -4.74 7.73 -31.73
C ILE A 19 -3.97 7.61 -30.41
N LEU A 20 -2.64 7.70 -30.43
CA LEU A 20 -1.80 7.71 -29.23
C LEU A 20 -2.07 8.95 -28.36
N ALA A 21 -2.24 10.12 -28.96
CA ALA A 21 -2.60 11.35 -28.24
C ALA A 21 -4.01 11.28 -27.65
N ALA A 22 -4.97 10.68 -28.35
CA ALA A 22 -6.32 10.47 -27.86
C ALA A 22 -6.36 9.43 -26.71
N MET A 23 -5.57 8.36 -26.79
CA MET A 23 -5.42 7.40 -25.68
C MET A 23 -4.71 8.00 -24.47
N ALA A 24 -3.70 8.84 -24.67
CA ALA A 24 -3.04 9.55 -23.58
C ALA A 24 -3.96 10.58 -22.90
N ALA A 25 -4.82 11.24 -23.65
CA ALA A 25 -5.83 12.16 -23.08
C ALA A 25 -6.93 11.43 -22.28
N GLN A 26 -7.24 10.18 -22.62
CA GLN A 26 -8.19 9.36 -21.86
C GLN A 26 -7.60 8.81 -20.57
N LEU A 27 -6.28 8.61 -20.50
CA LEU A 27 -5.57 8.15 -19.29
C LEU A 27 -5.45 9.25 -18.21
N SER A 28 -5.65 10.51 -18.56
CA SER A 28 -5.59 11.65 -17.64
C SER A 28 -6.95 12.09 -17.09
N GLN A 29 -8.04 11.38 -17.42
CA GLN A 29 -9.33 11.61 -16.78
C GLN A 29 -9.30 10.96 -15.39
N GLU A 30 -9.06 11.79 -14.37
CA GLU A 30 -9.31 11.39 -12.98
C GLU A 30 -10.77 10.92 -12.87
N PRO A 31 -11.02 9.78 -12.21
CA PRO A 31 -12.40 9.30 -12.05
C PRO A 31 -13.23 10.41 -11.38
N PRO A 32 -14.49 10.58 -11.77
CA PRO A 32 -15.34 11.63 -11.20
C PRO A 32 -15.37 11.47 -9.68
N VAL A 33 -14.90 12.51 -8.98
CA VAL A 33 -14.89 12.55 -7.52
C VAL A 33 -16.34 12.55 -7.07
N THR A 34 -16.76 11.49 -6.37
CA THR A 34 -18.10 11.43 -5.82
C THR A 34 -18.20 12.28 -4.55
N VAL A 35 -19.39 12.79 -4.22
CA VAL A 35 -19.62 13.54 -2.96
C VAL A 35 -19.14 12.76 -1.73
N LEU A 36 -19.20 11.42 -1.80
CA LEU A 36 -18.69 10.54 -0.74
C LEU A 36 -17.18 10.60 -0.61
N ASP A 37 -16.44 10.74 -1.73
CA ASP A 37 -14.97 10.84 -1.70
C ASP A 37 -14.52 12.18 -1.09
N GLU A 38 -15.28 13.25 -1.27
CA GLU A 38 -15.00 14.54 -0.63
C GLU A 38 -15.13 14.47 0.88
N ILE A 39 -16.23 13.88 1.39
CA ILE A 39 -16.45 13.69 2.82
C ILE A 39 -15.37 12.79 3.45
N VAL A 40 -14.91 11.79 2.71
CA VAL A 40 -13.89 10.84 3.17
C VAL A 40 -12.50 11.47 3.19
N LYS A 41 -12.20 12.43 2.30
CA LYS A 41 -10.88 13.10 2.25
C LYS A 41 -10.47 13.71 3.59
N ASP A 42 -11.41 14.34 4.29
CA ASP A 42 -11.16 14.97 5.59
C ASP A 42 -10.77 13.98 6.69
N GLN A 43 -11.17 12.71 6.52
CA GLN A 43 -10.89 11.64 7.48
C GLN A 43 -9.64 10.82 7.14
N LEU A 44 -9.05 11.05 5.96
CA LEU A 44 -7.83 10.35 5.57
C LEU A 44 -6.61 10.99 6.22
N ARG A 45 -5.79 10.17 6.84
CA ARG A 45 -4.51 10.61 7.41
C ARG A 45 -3.47 10.73 6.30
N THR A 46 -2.77 11.85 6.29
CA THR A 46 -1.64 12.14 5.38
C THR A 46 -0.29 11.66 5.93
N ASP A 47 -0.18 11.50 7.26
CA ASP A 47 1.07 11.18 7.98
C ASP A 47 1.39 9.67 7.98
N LEU A 48 1.00 8.94 6.94
CA LEU A 48 1.17 7.51 6.90
C LEU A 48 2.41 7.14 6.06
N PRO A 49 3.31 6.30 6.60
CA PRO A 49 4.39 5.75 5.80
C PRO A 49 3.86 4.79 4.74
N GLU A 50 4.66 4.57 3.70
CA GLU A 50 4.37 3.50 2.73
C GLU A 50 4.47 2.15 3.43
N LEU A 51 3.36 1.42 3.47
CA LEU A 51 3.26 0.12 4.09
C LEU A 51 3.13 -0.96 3.03
N ALA A 52 3.97 -1.98 3.13
CA ALA A 52 3.92 -3.18 2.30
C ALA A 52 3.72 -4.43 3.15
N SER A 53 3.19 -5.49 2.53
CA SER A 53 3.14 -6.81 3.19
C SER A 53 4.55 -7.32 3.41
N GLY A 54 4.84 -7.74 4.64
CA GLY A 54 6.17 -8.21 5.05
C GLY A 54 6.98 -7.18 5.84
N ASP A 55 6.57 -5.92 5.88
CA ASP A 55 7.24 -4.91 6.68
C ASP A 55 7.07 -5.18 8.18
N THR A 56 8.10 -4.87 8.96
CA THR A 56 8.01 -4.84 10.41
C THR A 56 7.62 -3.45 10.86
N VAL A 57 6.50 -3.33 11.54
CA VAL A 57 5.92 -2.05 11.95
C VAL A 57 5.70 -1.98 13.45
N LYS A 58 5.81 -0.76 13.99
CA LYS A 58 5.37 -0.41 15.34
C LYS A 58 4.09 0.40 15.22
N VAL A 59 3.01 -0.10 15.81
CA VAL A 59 1.71 0.57 15.85
C VAL A 59 1.44 1.03 17.26
N SER A 60 1.38 2.35 17.48
CA SER A 60 1.01 2.97 18.74
C SER A 60 -0.50 3.14 18.78
N ALA A 61 -1.18 2.28 19.55
CA ALA A 61 -2.63 2.30 19.68
C ALA A 61 -3.04 2.84 21.04
N LYS A 62 -4.00 3.78 21.05
CA LYS A 62 -4.63 4.28 22.26
C LYS A 62 -5.62 3.26 22.80
N VAL A 63 -5.42 2.82 24.02
CA VAL A 63 -6.31 1.92 24.74
C VAL A 63 -6.96 2.69 25.88
N VAL A 64 -8.28 2.69 25.90
CA VAL A 64 -9.08 3.32 26.97
C VAL A 64 -9.53 2.22 27.93
N GLU A 65 -9.10 2.31 29.18
CA GLU A 65 -9.45 1.39 30.24
C GLU A 65 -10.16 2.17 31.37
N GLY A 66 -11.50 2.13 31.35
CA GLY A 66 -12.28 2.97 32.26
C GLY A 66 -12.05 4.45 32.01
N THR A 67 -11.51 5.16 32.99
CA THR A 67 -11.21 6.60 32.91
C THR A 67 -9.78 6.92 32.46
N ARG A 68 -8.94 5.90 32.29
CA ARG A 68 -7.53 6.10 31.91
C ARG A 68 -7.30 5.74 30.46
N GLU A 69 -6.56 6.60 29.77
CA GLU A 69 -6.06 6.35 28.42
C GLU A 69 -4.57 6.05 28.49
N ARG A 70 -4.16 4.98 27.78
CA ARG A 70 -2.76 4.63 27.65
C ARG A 70 -2.42 4.28 26.20
N ILE A 71 -1.19 4.53 25.79
CA ILE A 71 -0.66 4.15 24.51
C ILE A 71 -0.04 2.76 24.64
N GLN A 72 -0.51 1.83 23.84
CA GLN A 72 0.08 0.49 23.74
C GLN A 72 0.77 0.33 22.40
N VAL A 73 2.07 0.06 22.44
CA VAL A 73 2.86 -0.19 21.25
C VAL A 73 2.76 -1.67 20.88
N PHE A 74 2.35 -1.94 19.65
CA PHE A 74 2.30 -3.28 19.07
C PHE A 74 3.31 -3.37 17.92
N GLU A 75 4.42 -4.07 18.14
CA GLU A 75 5.45 -4.31 17.15
C GLU A 75 5.28 -5.71 16.53
N GLY A 76 5.32 -5.78 15.19
CA GLY A 76 5.19 -7.05 14.50
C GLY A 76 5.31 -6.92 12.99
N THR A 77 5.16 -8.04 12.29
CA THR A 77 5.22 -8.11 10.83
C THR A 77 3.84 -7.97 10.21
N VAL A 78 3.73 -7.13 9.19
CA VAL A 78 2.49 -6.96 8.42
C VAL A 78 2.23 -8.21 7.59
N MET A 79 1.15 -8.92 7.90
CA MET A 79 0.74 -10.11 7.16
C MET A 79 -0.04 -9.79 5.90
N ARG A 80 -0.89 -8.80 5.97
CA ARG A 80 -1.70 -8.35 4.83
C ARG A 80 -2.14 -6.90 4.99
N LEU A 81 -2.38 -6.30 3.84
CA LEU A 81 -3.07 -5.02 3.68
C LEU A 81 -4.41 -5.30 3.00
N ARG A 82 -5.48 -4.66 3.46
CA ARG A 82 -6.82 -4.80 2.91
C ARG A 82 -7.55 -3.47 2.88
N GLY A 83 -8.41 -3.30 1.86
CA GLY A 83 -9.24 -2.12 1.68
C GLY A 83 -8.49 -0.94 1.09
N GLY A 84 -9.23 0.09 0.72
CA GLY A 84 -8.75 1.37 0.21
C GLY A 84 -9.39 2.52 0.98
N GLY A 85 -8.81 3.73 0.86
CA GLY A 85 -9.33 4.93 1.51
C GLY A 85 -9.49 4.75 3.03
N ILE A 86 -10.62 5.15 3.57
CA ILE A 86 -10.92 5.10 5.01
C ILE A 86 -10.97 3.66 5.58
N THR A 87 -11.35 2.67 4.76
CA THR A 87 -11.48 1.26 5.19
C THR A 87 -10.15 0.53 5.21
N ARG A 88 -9.06 1.18 4.80
CA ARG A 88 -7.73 0.59 4.74
C ARG A 88 -7.31 0.04 6.10
N SER A 89 -6.95 -1.23 6.14
CA SER A 89 -6.57 -1.95 7.36
C SER A 89 -5.34 -2.80 7.15
N ILE A 90 -4.56 -2.95 8.22
CA ILE A 90 -3.37 -3.80 8.27
C ILE A 90 -3.57 -4.89 9.33
N THR A 91 -3.16 -6.10 9.01
CA THR A 91 -3.07 -7.18 10.00
C THR A 91 -1.60 -7.40 10.36
N VAL A 92 -1.27 -7.17 11.61
CA VAL A 92 0.08 -7.29 12.14
C VAL A 92 0.15 -8.52 13.04
N ARG A 93 1.18 -9.36 12.82
CA ARG A 93 1.47 -10.55 13.60
C ARG A 93 2.75 -10.38 14.39
N ARG A 94 2.72 -10.77 15.65
CA ARG A 94 3.91 -10.93 16.49
C ARG A 94 3.86 -12.26 17.24
N ILE A 95 4.99 -12.75 17.64
CA ILE A 95 5.09 -13.89 18.55
C ILE A 95 5.41 -13.34 19.94
N ALA A 96 4.52 -13.60 20.89
CA ALA A 96 4.69 -13.23 22.29
C ALA A 96 4.69 -14.50 23.14
N SER A 97 5.77 -14.74 23.89
CA SER A 97 5.91 -15.93 24.77
C SER A 97 5.60 -17.26 24.05
N GLY A 98 6.05 -17.40 22.80
CA GLY A 98 5.80 -18.60 21.99
C GLY A 98 4.43 -18.66 21.32
N VAL A 99 3.52 -17.74 21.64
CA VAL A 99 2.18 -17.67 21.06
C VAL A 99 2.12 -16.62 19.97
N GLY A 100 1.57 -16.99 18.81
CA GLY A 100 1.33 -16.06 17.70
C GLY A 100 0.10 -15.19 17.95
N VAL A 101 0.28 -13.88 18.03
CA VAL A 101 -0.79 -12.90 18.23
C VAL A 101 -0.95 -12.07 16.97
N GLU A 102 -2.18 -11.99 16.45
CA GLU A 102 -2.53 -11.19 15.29
C GLU A 102 -3.54 -10.13 15.68
N ARG A 103 -3.28 -8.89 15.28
CA ARG A 103 -4.23 -7.79 15.46
C ARG A 103 -4.43 -7.05 14.15
N THR A 104 -5.68 -6.71 13.87
CA THR A 104 -6.04 -5.90 12.70
C THR A 104 -6.29 -4.47 13.15
N PHE A 105 -5.58 -3.53 12.52
CA PHE A 105 -5.69 -2.10 12.78
C PHE A 105 -6.28 -1.41 11.54
N LYS A 106 -7.28 -0.57 11.74
CA LYS A 106 -7.76 0.37 10.71
C LYS A 106 -6.84 1.57 10.70
N ILE A 107 -6.13 1.80 9.61
CA ILE A 107 -5.05 2.80 9.53
C ILE A 107 -5.54 4.22 9.84
N ASN A 108 -6.73 4.58 9.33
CA ASN A 108 -7.34 5.90 9.52
C ASN A 108 -8.14 6.04 10.82
N SER A 109 -8.04 5.07 11.74
CA SER A 109 -8.74 5.15 13.02
C SER A 109 -8.12 6.20 13.94
N PRO A 110 -8.92 7.05 14.64
CA PRO A 110 -8.43 8.01 15.62
C PRO A 110 -7.78 7.35 16.85
N ARG A 111 -8.04 6.05 17.06
CA ARG A 111 -7.39 5.27 18.13
C ARG A 111 -5.92 4.93 17.82
N ILE A 112 -5.48 5.08 16.58
CA ILE A 112 -4.08 4.90 16.21
C ILE A 112 -3.41 6.26 16.28
N GLU A 113 -2.38 6.36 17.11
CA GLU A 113 -1.59 7.58 17.25
C GLU A 113 -0.55 7.66 16.14
N LYS A 114 0.31 6.64 16.03
CA LYS A 114 1.42 6.61 15.09
C LYS A 114 1.65 5.21 14.55
N ILE A 115 2.10 5.13 13.30
CA ILE A 115 2.59 3.90 12.67
C ILE A 115 4.01 4.19 12.17
N GLU A 116 4.97 3.41 12.62
CA GLU A 116 6.37 3.51 12.22
C GLU A 116 6.80 2.22 11.53
N VAL A 117 7.50 2.34 10.41
CA VAL A 117 8.14 1.20 9.76
C VAL A 117 9.55 1.06 10.30
N VAL A 118 9.82 -0.07 10.95
CA VAL A 118 11.13 -0.39 11.53
C VAL A 118 12.03 -1.01 10.48
N ARG A 119 11.46 -1.89 9.64
CA ARG A 119 12.20 -2.66 8.66
C ARG A 119 11.31 -3.01 7.47
N HIS A 120 11.86 -2.89 6.28
CA HIS A 120 11.19 -3.32 5.05
C HIS A 120 11.55 -4.77 4.74
N GLY A 121 10.53 -5.63 4.69
CA GLY A 121 10.67 -7.04 4.38
C GLY A 121 10.42 -7.34 2.90
N VAL A 122 11.15 -8.31 2.34
CA VAL A 122 10.90 -8.80 0.98
C VAL A 122 9.82 -9.86 1.03
N ALA A 123 8.65 -9.56 0.50
CA ALA A 123 7.56 -10.52 0.33
C ALA A 123 7.19 -10.64 -1.14
N ARG A 124 7.03 -11.88 -1.62
CA ARG A 124 6.58 -12.16 -3.00
C ARG A 124 5.06 -12.27 -3.10
N ARG A 125 4.38 -12.47 -1.97
CA ARG A 125 2.93 -12.63 -1.87
C ARG A 125 2.31 -11.42 -1.18
N ALA A 126 1.13 -11.02 -1.60
CA ALA A 126 0.37 -9.95 -0.96
C ALA A 126 -0.13 -10.34 0.43
N GLN A 127 -0.34 -11.65 0.68
CA GLN A 127 -0.82 -12.18 1.95
C GLN A 127 0.14 -13.26 2.45
N LEU A 128 0.58 -13.14 3.71
CA LEU A 128 1.64 -13.94 4.29
C LEU A 128 1.11 -14.93 5.34
N TYR A 129 0.04 -15.66 5.01
CA TYR A 129 -0.56 -16.62 5.96
C TYR A 129 0.37 -17.77 6.34
N PHE A 130 1.33 -18.11 5.51
CA PHE A 130 2.34 -19.14 5.81
C PHE A 130 3.20 -18.82 7.04
N LEU A 131 3.21 -17.54 7.50
CA LEU A 131 3.90 -17.17 8.74
C LEU A 131 3.25 -17.78 9.98
N ARG A 132 2.01 -18.25 9.88
CA ARG A 132 1.32 -18.92 10.99
C ARG A 132 1.95 -20.26 11.32
N ASP A 133 2.41 -20.97 10.29
CA ASP A 133 2.99 -22.33 10.40
C ASP A 133 4.49 -22.28 10.70
N ARG A 134 5.11 -21.09 10.58
CA ARG A 134 6.54 -20.92 10.78
C ARG A 134 6.85 -20.29 12.12
N VAL A 135 7.86 -20.85 12.81
CA VAL A 135 8.33 -20.38 14.11
C VAL A 135 9.83 -20.13 14.05
N GLY A 136 10.30 -19.19 14.86
CA GLY A 136 11.72 -18.85 14.98
C GLY A 136 12.34 -18.25 13.71
N LYS A 137 13.53 -18.69 13.36
CA LYS A 137 14.29 -18.15 12.20
C LYS A 137 13.54 -18.30 10.86
N ALA A 138 12.73 -19.34 10.70
CA ALA A 138 11.94 -19.57 9.48
C ALA A 138 10.81 -18.55 9.28
N ALA A 139 10.37 -17.88 10.34
CA ALA A 139 9.37 -16.81 10.30
C ALA A 139 9.96 -15.44 9.98
N THR A 140 11.29 -15.29 10.03
CA THR A 140 11.95 -14.01 9.74
C THR A 140 12.05 -13.82 8.24
N LEU A 141 11.49 -12.71 7.75
CA LEU A 141 11.58 -12.33 6.35
C LEU A 141 12.93 -11.67 6.05
N ARG A 142 13.40 -11.86 4.82
CA ARG A 142 14.61 -11.21 4.33
C ARG A 142 14.38 -9.70 4.25
N GLU A 143 15.33 -8.92 4.71
CA GLU A 143 15.29 -7.46 4.63
C GLU A 143 15.54 -6.96 3.21
N ARG A 144 14.79 -5.93 2.81
CA ARG A 144 14.98 -5.25 1.53
C ARG A 144 16.17 -4.31 1.66
N ARG A 145 17.28 -4.64 1.01
CA ARG A 145 18.42 -3.72 0.91
C ARG A 145 18.04 -2.59 -0.05
N THR A 146 17.88 -1.40 0.46
CA THR A 146 17.88 -0.19 -0.35
C THR A 146 19.31 0.03 -0.81
N LYS A 147 19.56 -0.01 -2.12
CA LYS A 147 20.83 0.50 -2.64
C LYS A 147 20.83 2.00 -2.35
N ALA A 148 21.81 2.45 -1.54
CA ALA A 148 22.12 3.85 -1.40
C ALA A 148 22.61 4.39 -2.74
#